data_697c3f95f16f191acbf31239eec42273
#
_entry.id   697c3f95f16f191acbf31239eec42273
#
_cell.length_a   1.000
_cell.length_b   1.000
_cell.length_c   1.000
_cell.angle_alpha   90.00
_cell.angle_beta   90.00
_cell.angle_gamma   90.00
#
_symmetry.space_group_name_H-M   'P 1'
#
loop_
_entity.id
_entity.type
_entity.pdbx_description
1 polymer ?
#
loop_
_entity_poly.entity_id
_entity_poly.type
_entity_poly.pdbx_seq_one_letter_code
_entity_poly.pdbx_strand_id
1 'polypeptide(L)'
;MNIYIPDALRDLLPPSLLEQCQAQTFPKGEKLFHLGKAPEYMFFIVSGEAVLSRVSGQGEATILQRCKGGFLSEASLLTDSYHCDAIATRAGTAIALPIKAFRDALNYEDFSLKWIKLLSKEIMRLRTQSERLGLKDIKSKLIHLIQTEGSEGILALQSDYKSLASEIGVTHEALYRAIATLEAEGILKKSPQALCLLKPKAIS
;
A
#
# COMPACT_ATOMS: atom_id res chain seq x y z
N MET A 1 25.48 -14.50 -0.46
CA MET A 1 24.14 -14.66 -1.08
C MET A 1 23.84 -13.33 -1.77
N ASN A 2 23.79 -13.31 -3.13
CA ASN A 2 23.54 -12.05 -3.83
C ASN A 2 22.10 -11.60 -3.53
N ILE A 3 21.96 -10.47 -2.85
CA ILE A 3 20.67 -9.89 -2.49
C ILE A 3 20.06 -9.31 -3.77
N TYR A 4 18.91 -9.84 -4.21
CA TYR A 4 18.15 -9.20 -5.26
C TYR A 4 17.52 -7.91 -4.68
N ILE A 5 18.06 -6.78 -5.05
CA ILE A 5 17.50 -5.46 -4.74
C ILE A 5 16.68 -5.04 -5.96
N PRO A 6 15.36 -4.78 -5.82
CA PRO A 6 14.52 -4.30 -6.91
C PRO A 6 15.06 -3.00 -7.53
N ASP A 7 14.91 -2.84 -8.85
CA ASP A 7 15.39 -1.66 -9.56
C ASP A 7 14.81 -0.36 -8.99
N ALA A 8 13.55 -0.37 -8.56
CA ALA A 8 12.92 0.77 -7.90
C ALA A 8 13.66 1.25 -6.63
N LEU A 9 14.30 0.33 -5.87
CA LEU A 9 15.14 0.71 -4.74
C LEU A 9 16.53 1.18 -5.19
N ARG A 10 17.09 0.58 -6.24
CA ARG A 10 18.40 1.00 -6.78
C ARG A 10 18.35 2.41 -7.34
N ASP A 11 17.25 2.78 -8.01
CA ASP A 11 17.04 4.11 -8.57
C ASP A 11 16.77 5.18 -7.50
N LEU A 12 16.23 4.75 -6.37
CA LEU A 12 15.86 5.63 -5.27
C LEU A 12 17.03 5.86 -4.30
N LEU A 13 17.67 4.78 -3.83
CA LEU A 13 18.59 4.83 -2.70
C LEU A 13 20.02 5.16 -3.14
N PRO A 14 20.75 5.95 -2.35
CA PRO A 14 22.18 6.17 -2.62
C PRO A 14 22.99 4.89 -2.35
N PRO A 15 24.13 4.69 -3.06
CA PRO A 15 24.96 3.49 -2.93
C PRO A 15 25.34 3.17 -1.48
N SER A 16 25.69 4.18 -0.69
CA SER A 16 26.08 4.04 0.71
C SER A 16 24.99 3.46 1.60
N LEU A 17 23.69 3.69 1.27
CA LEU A 17 22.57 3.10 1.96
C LEU A 17 22.26 1.69 1.41
N LEU A 18 22.36 1.50 0.09
CA LEU A 18 22.13 0.20 -0.55
C LEU A 18 23.06 -0.89 -0.01
N GLU A 19 24.33 -0.56 0.22
CA GLU A 19 25.32 -1.49 0.79
C GLU A 19 25.00 -1.95 2.22
N GLN A 20 24.20 -1.19 2.96
CA GLN A 20 23.78 -1.51 4.31
C GLN A 20 22.42 -2.23 4.39
N CYS A 21 21.72 -2.31 3.26
CA CYS A 21 20.45 -3.02 3.18
C CYS A 21 20.63 -4.53 3.30
N GLN A 22 19.66 -5.19 3.92
CA GLN A 22 19.67 -6.63 4.12
C GLN A 22 18.38 -7.26 3.61
N ALA A 23 18.50 -8.29 2.76
CA ALA A 23 17.34 -9.09 2.40
C ALA A 23 17.01 -10.08 3.52
N GLN A 24 15.75 -10.16 3.87
CA GLN A 24 15.25 -11.16 4.82
C GLN A 24 13.96 -11.79 4.29
N THR A 25 13.80 -13.07 4.55
CA THR A 25 12.54 -13.79 4.35
C THR A 25 11.72 -13.76 5.63
N PHE A 26 10.41 -13.74 5.49
CA PHE A 26 9.50 -13.81 6.63
C PHE A 26 8.40 -14.84 6.38
N PRO A 27 8.11 -15.76 7.30
CA PRO A 27 6.97 -16.65 7.26
C PRO A 27 5.67 -15.90 7.56
N LYS A 28 4.54 -16.48 7.19
CA LYS A 28 3.22 -15.98 7.61
C LYS A 28 3.12 -15.98 9.15
N GLY A 29 2.61 -14.89 9.72
CA GLY A 29 2.42 -14.69 11.15
C GLY A 29 3.60 -14.02 11.85
N GLU A 30 4.75 -13.88 11.18
CA GLU A 30 5.89 -13.16 11.74
C GLU A 30 5.60 -11.68 11.89
N LYS A 31 6.09 -11.10 12.99
CA LYS A 31 6.10 -9.65 13.19
C LYS A 31 7.44 -9.09 12.74
N LEU A 32 7.41 -8.24 11.71
CA LEU A 32 8.59 -7.52 11.23
C LEU A 32 9.04 -6.46 12.24
N PHE A 33 8.09 -5.84 12.93
CA PHE A 33 8.35 -4.95 14.07
C PHE A 33 7.13 -4.86 14.99
N HIS A 34 7.37 -4.32 16.19
CA HIS A 34 6.39 -4.25 17.27
C HIS A 34 6.07 -2.80 17.64
N LEU A 35 4.80 -2.52 17.89
CA LEU A 35 4.33 -1.28 18.51
C LEU A 35 5.17 -0.92 19.75
N GLY A 36 5.59 0.33 19.86
CA GLY A 36 6.31 0.87 21.02
C GLY A 36 7.80 0.53 21.09
N LYS A 37 8.33 -0.33 20.20
CA LYS A 37 9.77 -0.59 20.11
C LYS A 37 10.46 0.53 19.33
N ALA A 38 11.73 0.81 19.66
CA ALA A 38 12.55 1.75 18.93
C ALA A 38 12.70 1.29 17.46
N PRO A 39 12.55 2.19 16.47
CA PRO A 39 12.67 1.83 15.08
C PRO A 39 14.14 1.61 14.70
N GLU A 40 14.49 0.35 14.42
CA GLU A 40 15.83 -0.04 13.95
C GLU A 40 15.88 -0.12 12.43
N TYR A 41 14.79 -0.60 11.82
CA TYR A 41 14.70 -0.80 10.38
C TYR A 41 13.41 -0.23 9.80
N MET A 42 13.51 0.31 8.59
CA MET A 42 12.41 0.45 7.66
C MET A 42 12.44 -0.75 6.71
N PHE A 43 11.29 -1.20 6.24
CA PHE A 43 11.22 -2.36 5.36
C PHE A 43 10.65 -1.99 4.01
N PHE A 44 11.19 -2.61 2.95
CA PHE A 44 10.59 -2.60 1.64
C PHE A 44 10.14 -4.03 1.30
N ILE A 45 8.83 -4.23 1.17
CA ILE A 45 8.26 -5.54 0.83
C ILE A 45 8.52 -5.80 -0.65
N VAL A 46 9.24 -6.88 -0.95
CA VAL A 46 9.55 -7.34 -2.32
C VAL A 46 8.51 -8.35 -2.80
N SER A 47 8.11 -9.26 -1.91
CA SER A 47 7.10 -10.29 -2.18
C SER A 47 6.37 -10.66 -0.90
N GLY A 48 5.24 -11.36 -1.03
CA GLY A 48 4.38 -11.69 0.11
C GLY A 48 3.42 -10.56 0.47
N GLU A 49 2.99 -10.49 1.72
CA GLU A 49 2.10 -9.45 2.21
C GLU A 49 2.32 -9.22 3.71
N ALA A 50 2.44 -7.97 4.11
CA ALA A 50 2.42 -7.56 5.52
C ALA A 50 1.31 -6.53 5.76
N VAL A 51 0.78 -6.49 6.98
CA VAL A 51 -0.21 -5.50 7.42
C VAL A 51 0.33 -4.69 8.57
N LEU A 52 0.08 -3.39 8.54
CA LEU A 52 0.22 -2.54 9.71
C LEU A 52 -1.07 -2.63 10.52
N SER A 53 -0.97 -2.96 11.79
CA SER A 53 -2.13 -3.13 12.66
C SER A 53 -1.91 -2.52 14.04
N ARG A 54 -3.01 -2.10 14.65
CA ARG A 54 -3.04 -1.63 16.02
C ARG A 54 -4.18 -2.32 16.75
N VAL A 55 -3.90 -2.80 17.95
CA VAL A 55 -4.92 -3.38 18.82
C VAL A 55 -5.45 -2.26 19.70
N SER A 56 -6.77 -2.08 19.74
CA SER A 56 -7.45 -1.14 20.66
C SER A 56 -7.35 -1.62 22.11
N GLY A 57 -7.62 -0.73 23.07
CA GLY A 57 -7.71 -1.09 24.48
C GLY A 57 -8.80 -2.14 24.78
N GLN A 58 -9.71 -2.39 23.84
CA GLN A 58 -10.77 -3.41 23.94
C GLN A 58 -10.37 -4.74 23.26
N GLY A 59 -9.13 -4.86 22.75
CA GLY A 59 -8.61 -6.07 22.11
C GLY A 59 -8.95 -6.21 20.63
N GLU A 60 -9.62 -5.25 20.01
CA GLU A 60 -9.94 -5.27 18.58
C GLU A 60 -8.75 -4.84 17.74
N ALA A 61 -8.38 -5.68 16.77
CA ALA A 61 -7.31 -5.36 15.83
C ALA A 61 -7.83 -4.55 14.65
N THR A 62 -7.28 -3.35 14.46
CA THR A 62 -7.55 -2.50 13.28
C THR A 62 -6.38 -2.58 12.32
N ILE A 63 -6.66 -2.89 11.06
CA ILE A 63 -5.66 -2.85 9.98
C ILE A 63 -5.58 -1.40 9.48
N LEU A 64 -4.39 -0.81 9.61
CA LEU A 64 -4.10 0.55 9.17
C LEU A 64 -3.69 0.58 7.69
N GLN A 65 -2.90 -0.43 7.26
CA GLN A 65 -2.38 -0.54 5.90
C GLN A 65 -2.13 -2.00 5.54
N ARG A 66 -2.30 -2.34 4.25
CA ARG A 66 -1.83 -3.60 3.65
C ARG A 66 -0.74 -3.27 2.65
N CYS A 67 0.39 -3.98 2.74
CA CYS A 67 1.51 -3.81 1.85
C CYS A 67 1.83 -5.14 1.16
N LYS A 68 1.73 -5.17 -0.17
CA LYS A 68 2.13 -6.29 -1.04
C LYS A 68 3.40 -5.97 -1.84
N GLY A 69 3.83 -4.72 -1.79
CA GLY A 69 5.03 -4.17 -2.40
C GLY A 69 5.19 -2.72 -1.98
N GLY A 70 6.41 -2.29 -1.65
CA GLY A 70 6.68 -0.92 -1.20
C GLY A 70 7.14 -0.82 0.25
N PHE A 71 7.20 0.41 0.75
CA PHE A 71 7.73 0.70 2.08
C PHE A 71 6.73 0.40 3.21
N LEU A 72 7.29 -0.02 4.35
CA LEU A 72 6.64 -0.11 5.63
C LEU A 72 7.46 0.63 6.68
N SER A 73 6.78 1.28 7.63
CA SER A 73 7.35 2.05 8.74
C SER A 73 8.02 3.38 8.35
N GLU A 74 7.77 3.89 7.14
CA GLU A 74 8.20 5.22 6.72
C GLU A 74 7.71 6.34 7.66
N ALA A 75 6.51 6.18 8.21
CA ALA A 75 5.96 7.09 9.21
C ALA A 75 6.71 7.07 10.56
N SER A 76 7.51 6.02 10.81
CA SER A 76 8.32 5.91 12.02
C SER A 76 9.79 6.33 11.81
N LEU A 77 10.12 6.83 10.63
CA LEU A 77 11.50 7.23 10.29
C LEU A 77 12.08 8.26 11.25
N LEU A 78 11.29 9.22 11.73
CA LEU A 78 11.70 10.31 12.61
C LEU A 78 11.06 10.25 13.99
N THR A 79 10.53 9.10 14.40
CA THR A 79 9.91 8.90 15.74
C THR A 79 10.81 8.04 16.62
N ASP A 80 10.54 8.06 17.93
CA ASP A 80 11.29 7.26 18.93
C ASP A 80 10.75 5.83 19.03
N SER A 81 9.57 5.56 18.48
CA SER A 81 8.96 4.23 18.53
C SER A 81 8.08 3.95 17.31
N TYR A 82 7.95 2.67 16.96
CA TYR A 82 6.94 2.24 16.00
C TYR A 82 5.54 2.51 16.57
N HIS A 83 4.67 3.07 15.76
CA HIS A 83 3.30 3.45 16.17
C HIS A 83 2.27 2.33 15.97
N CYS A 84 2.67 1.17 15.43
CA CYS A 84 1.84 0.00 15.17
C CYS A 84 2.71 -1.27 15.08
N ASP A 85 2.07 -2.43 15.03
CA ASP A 85 2.72 -3.71 14.65
C ASP A 85 2.75 -3.86 13.13
N ALA A 86 3.79 -4.51 12.59
CA ALA A 86 3.81 -5.03 11.23
C ALA A 86 3.78 -6.55 11.25
N ILE A 87 2.74 -7.16 10.70
CA ILE A 87 2.51 -8.60 10.76
C ILE A 87 2.41 -9.15 9.34
N ALA A 88 3.21 -10.19 9.04
CA ALA A 88 3.15 -10.90 7.78
C ALA A 88 1.83 -11.70 7.66
N THR A 89 1.00 -11.39 6.67
CA THR A 89 -0.21 -12.16 6.36
C THR A 89 0.03 -13.22 5.29
N ARG A 90 1.10 -13.05 4.49
CA ARG A 90 1.62 -14.05 3.54
C ARG A 90 3.13 -14.08 3.61
N ALA A 91 3.71 -15.26 3.58
CA ALA A 91 5.16 -15.44 3.54
C ALA A 91 5.78 -14.71 2.34
N GLY A 92 6.96 -14.16 2.52
CA GLY A 92 7.61 -13.35 1.50
C GLY A 92 9.04 -12.93 1.84
N THR A 93 9.46 -11.89 1.14
CA THR A 93 10.80 -11.29 1.27
C THR A 93 10.69 -9.79 1.42
N ALA A 94 11.48 -9.21 2.31
CA ALA A 94 11.65 -7.78 2.47
C ALA A 94 13.14 -7.39 2.39
N ILE A 95 13.39 -6.14 2.02
CA ILE A 95 14.67 -5.49 2.23
C ILE A 95 14.55 -4.66 3.51
N ALA A 96 15.37 -4.96 4.49
CA ALA A 96 15.51 -4.19 5.72
C ALA A 96 16.53 -3.08 5.50
N LEU A 97 16.11 -1.83 5.71
CA LEU A 97 16.91 -0.62 5.57
C LEU A 97 17.19 -0.08 6.98
N PRO A 98 18.46 -0.02 7.43
CA PRO A 98 18.79 0.52 8.75
C PRO A 98 18.34 1.99 8.86
N ILE A 99 17.48 2.31 9.85
CA ILE A 99 16.93 3.66 10.00
C ILE A 99 18.01 4.72 10.22
N LYS A 100 19.06 4.38 10.96
CA LYS A 100 20.19 5.31 11.16
C LYS A 100 20.84 5.68 9.83
N ALA A 101 21.20 4.67 9.02
CA ALA A 101 21.81 4.90 7.71
C ALA A 101 20.86 5.66 6.75
N PHE A 102 19.55 5.39 6.85
CA PHE A 102 18.54 6.11 6.09
C PHE A 102 18.46 7.58 6.48
N ARG A 103 18.47 7.89 7.80
CA ARG A 103 18.50 9.27 8.31
C ARG A 103 19.78 10.00 7.86
N ASP A 104 20.93 9.33 7.90
CA ASP A 104 22.19 9.90 7.43
C ASP A 104 22.14 10.21 5.93
N ALA A 105 21.51 9.33 5.14
CA ALA A 105 21.31 9.50 3.70
C ALA A 105 20.41 10.70 3.36
N LEU A 106 19.49 11.11 4.23
CA LEU A 106 18.64 12.29 4.02
C LEU A 106 19.45 13.61 3.96
N ASN A 107 20.74 13.62 4.33
CA ASN A 107 21.61 14.76 4.11
C ASN A 107 22.05 14.92 2.63
N TYR A 108 21.82 13.92 1.78
CA TYR A 108 22.05 14.04 0.35
C TYR A 108 20.82 14.63 -0.34
N GLU A 109 20.97 15.82 -0.92
CA GLU A 109 19.86 16.60 -1.50
C GLU A 109 19.06 15.80 -2.53
N ASP A 110 19.74 15.17 -3.49
CA ASP A 110 19.09 14.38 -4.55
C ASP A 110 18.23 13.25 -3.98
N PHE A 111 18.72 12.56 -2.95
CA PHE A 111 17.96 11.50 -2.30
C PHE A 111 16.78 12.05 -1.52
N SER A 112 16.97 13.13 -0.76
CA SER A 112 15.90 13.78 0.00
C SER A 112 14.78 14.26 -0.88
N LEU A 113 15.09 14.87 -2.04
CA LEU A 113 14.08 15.29 -3.00
C LEU A 113 13.30 14.10 -3.60
N LYS A 114 13.99 13.01 -3.95
CA LYS A 114 13.35 11.77 -4.41
C LYS A 114 12.42 11.18 -3.33
N TRP A 115 12.89 11.16 -2.08
CA TRP A 115 12.12 10.66 -0.95
C TRP A 115 10.87 11.51 -0.67
N ILE A 116 11.01 12.84 -0.65
CA ILE A 116 9.90 13.79 -0.50
C ILE A 116 8.88 13.58 -1.62
N LYS A 117 9.32 13.43 -2.87
CA LYS A 117 8.45 13.17 -4.01
C LYS A 117 7.67 11.85 -3.84
N LEU A 118 8.32 10.80 -3.31
CA LEU A 118 7.66 9.52 -3.01
C LEU A 118 6.60 9.70 -1.94
N LEU A 119 6.93 10.34 -0.81
CA LEU A 119 5.98 10.60 0.27
C LEU A 119 4.83 11.49 -0.17
N SER A 120 5.09 12.51 -1.01
CA SER A 120 4.04 13.37 -1.57
C SER A 120 3.04 12.58 -2.41
N LYS A 121 3.51 11.64 -3.23
CA LYS A 121 2.64 10.75 -4.00
C LYS A 121 1.80 9.86 -3.08
N GLU A 122 2.40 9.33 -2.01
CA GLU A 122 1.68 8.50 -1.05
C GLU A 122 0.61 9.30 -0.30
N ILE A 123 0.89 10.54 0.10
CA ILE A 123 -0.09 11.43 0.70
C ILE A 123 -1.26 11.68 -0.25
N MET A 124 -0.99 11.93 -1.53
CA MET A 124 -2.05 12.11 -2.54
C MET A 124 -2.90 10.84 -2.67
N ARG A 125 -2.26 9.67 -2.74
CA ARG A 125 -2.95 8.37 -2.80
C ARG A 125 -3.87 8.16 -1.59
N LEU A 126 -3.36 8.43 -0.37
CA LEU A 126 -4.14 8.30 0.86
C LEU A 126 -5.31 9.28 0.92
N ARG A 127 -5.16 10.52 0.42
CA ARG A 127 -6.26 11.49 0.33
C ARG A 127 -7.34 11.01 -0.62
N THR A 128 -6.96 10.52 -1.81
CA THR A 128 -7.90 9.94 -2.78
C THR A 128 -8.65 8.72 -2.20
N GLN A 129 -7.95 7.88 -1.45
CA GLN A 129 -8.58 6.76 -0.74
C GLN A 129 -9.57 7.24 0.34
N SER A 130 -9.18 8.26 1.12
CA SER A 130 -10.06 8.86 2.15
C SER A 130 -11.31 9.48 1.52
N GLU A 131 -11.17 10.20 0.40
CA GLU A 131 -12.29 10.74 -0.37
C GLU A 131 -13.25 9.63 -0.80
N ARG A 132 -12.72 8.55 -1.38
CA ARG A 132 -13.50 7.39 -1.78
C ARG A 132 -14.27 6.76 -0.63
N LEU A 133 -13.64 6.60 0.54
CA LEU A 133 -14.31 6.05 1.72
C LEU A 133 -15.45 6.93 2.22
N GLY A 134 -15.35 8.26 2.02
CA GLY A 134 -16.41 9.23 2.36
C GLY A 134 -17.63 9.19 1.44
N LEU A 135 -17.54 8.58 0.24
CA LEU A 135 -18.69 8.43 -0.65
C LEU A 135 -19.75 7.51 -0.03
N LYS A 136 -21.04 7.89 -0.17
CA LYS A 136 -22.14 7.21 0.52
C LYS A 136 -22.50 5.85 -0.10
N ASP A 137 -22.49 5.76 -1.42
CA ASP A 137 -22.91 4.55 -2.10
C ASP A 137 -21.76 3.80 -2.77
N ILE A 138 -21.94 2.48 -2.93
CA ILE A 138 -20.90 1.57 -3.41
C ILE A 138 -20.61 1.79 -4.90
N LYS A 139 -21.62 2.16 -5.71
CA LYS A 139 -21.42 2.45 -7.13
C LYS A 139 -20.49 3.64 -7.31
N SER A 140 -20.74 4.74 -6.57
CA SER A 140 -19.87 5.92 -6.58
C SER A 140 -18.45 5.60 -6.12
N LYS A 141 -18.28 4.79 -5.07
CA LYS A 141 -16.95 4.31 -4.63
C LYS A 141 -16.23 3.56 -5.73
N LEU A 142 -16.93 2.65 -6.43
CA LEU A 142 -16.35 1.84 -7.49
C LEU A 142 -15.99 2.68 -8.72
N ILE A 143 -16.87 3.58 -9.14
CA ILE A 143 -16.62 4.50 -10.25
C ILE A 143 -15.42 5.40 -9.93
N HIS A 144 -15.39 5.97 -8.73
CA HIS A 144 -14.28 6.81 -8.26
C HIS A 144 -12.95 6.04 -8.29
N LEU A 145 -12.94 4.78 -7.81
CA LEU A 145 -11.75 3.94 -7.86
C LEU A 145 -11.24 3.76 -9.29
N ILE A 146 -12.13 3.41 -10.23
CA ILE A 146 -11.76 3.21 -11.63
C ILE A 146 -11.26 4.52 -12.27
N GLN A 147 -11.85 5.66 -11.92
CA GLN A 147 -11.45 6.96 -12.44
C GLN A 147 -10.10 7.44 -11.91
N THR A 148 -9.80 7.15 -10.62
CA THR A 148 -8.59 7.66 -9.95
C THR A 148 -7.40 6.73 -10.03
N GLU A 149 -7.60 5.43 -10.11
CA GLU A 149 -6.53 4.42 -10.12
C GLU A 149 -6.46 3.61 -11.42
N GLY A 150 -7.50 3.69 -12.26
CA GLY A 150 -7.49 3.13 -13.60
C GLY A 150 -6.79 4.03 -14.61
N SER A 151 -6.46 3.46 -15.77
CA SER A 151 -5.97 4.19 -16.93
C SER A 151 -7.04 4.18 -18.00
N GLU A 152 -7.40 5.35 -18.55
CA GLU A 152 -8.42 5.49 -19.60
C GLU A 152 -9.77 4.83 -19.24
N GLY A 153 -10.14 4.85 -17.95
CA GLY A 153 -11.37 4.22 -17.47
C GLY A 153 -11.29 2.70 -17.30
N ILE A 154 -10.10 2.12 -17.35
CA ILE A 154 -9.85 0.70 -17.17
C ILE A 154 -9.05 0.49 -15.88
N LEU A 155 -9.63 -0.24 -14.93
CA LEU A 155 -8.94 -0.69 -13.71
C LEU A 155 -8.51 -2.14 -13.88
N ALA A 156 -7.21 -2.38 -14.03
CA ALA A 156 -6.64 -3.72 -13.99
C ALA A 156 -6.71 -4.29 -12.57
N LEU A 157 -7.26 -5.48 -12.42
CA LEU A 157 -7.37 -6.13 -11.11
C LEU A 157 -6.05 -6.82 -10.77
N GLN A 158 -5.32 -6.24 -9.82
CA GLN A 158 -4.08 -6.82 -9.28
C GLN A 158 -4.34 -7.86 -8.18
N SER A 159 -5.59 -8.02 -7.75
CA SER A 159 -6.01 -8.93 -6.68
C SER A 159 -7.43 -9.43 -6.93
N ASP A 160 -7.88 -10.35 -6.10
CA ASP A 160 -9.26 -10.85 -6.15
C ASP A 160 -10.30 -9.78 -5.73
N TYR A 161 -11.55 -10.02 -6.08
CA TYR A 161 -12.67 -9.12 -5.73
C TYR A 161 -12.90 -8.98 -4.21
N LYS A 162 -12.44 -9.95 -3.41
CA LYS A 162 -12.52 -9.88 -1.95
C LYS A 162 -11.56 -8.81 -1.41
N SER A 163 -10.35 -8.76 -1.96
CA SER A 163 -9.37 -7.71 -1.64
C SER A 163 -9.88 -6.34 -2.09
N LEU A 164 -10.47 -6.26 -3.30
CA LEU A 164 -11.06 -5.01 -3.81
C LEU A 164 -12.22 -4.52 -2.92
N ALA A 165 -13.10 -5.42 -2.47
CA ALA A 165 -14.20 -5.07 -1.56
C ALA A 165 -13.65 -4.48 -0.24
N SER A 166 -12.62 -5.13 0.33
CA SER A 166 -11.95 -4.63 1.55
C SER A 166 -11.32 -3.25 1.34
N GLU A 167 -10.74 -2.99 0.18
CA GLU A 167 -10.08 -1.72 -0.16
C GLU A 167 -11.07 -0.55 -0.22
N ILE A 168 -12.28 -0.78 -0.77
CA ILE A 168 -13.33 0.26 -0.82
C ILE A 168 -14.25 0.25 0.41
N GLY A 169 -13.94 -0.59 1.41
CA GLY A 169 -14.66 -0.63 2.70
C GLY A 169 -16.09 -1.17 2.60
N VAL A 170 -16.29 -2.26 1.80
CA VAL A 170 -17.60 -2.89 1.63
C VAL A 170 -17.51 -4.41 1.72
N THR A 171 -18.66 -5.10 1.86
CA THR A 171 -18.67 -6.56 1.79
C THR A 171 -18.53 -7.05 0.36
N HIS A 172 -18.02 -8.27 0.19
CA HIS A 172 -17.83 -8.89 -1.12
C HIS A 172 -19.17 -9.01 -1.89
N GLU A 173 -20.26 -9.39 -1.21
CA GLU A 173 -21.59 -9.49 -1.80
C GLU A 173 -22.12 -8.12 -2.25
N ALA A 174 -21.88 -7.07 -1.45
CA ALA A 174 -22.30 -5.73 -1.78
C ALA A 174 -21.54 -5.18 -3.01
N LEU A 175 -20.24 -5.48 -3.12
CA LEU A 175 -19.45 -5.16 -4.31
C LEU A 175 -20.01 -5.85 -5.56
N TYR A 176 -20.28 -7.17 -5.49
CA TYR A 176 -20.82 -7.90 -6.65
C TYR A 176 -22.18 -7.37 -7.09
N ARG A 177 -23.08 -7.03 -6.16
CA ARG A 177 -24.37 -6.40 -6.48
C ARG A 177 -24.18 -5.04 -7.17
N ALA A 178 -23.25 -4.22 -6.69
CA ALA A 178 -22.96 -2.93 -7.30
C ALA A 178 -22.40 -3.08 -8.74
N ILE A 179 -21.49 -4.04 -8.95
CA ILE A 179 -20.94 -4.35 -10.28
C ILE A 179 -22.08 -4.78 -11.21
N ALA A 180 -22.90 -5.76 -10.81
CA ALA A 180 -24.02 -6.27 -11.63
C ALA A 180 -25.01 -5.16 -11.99
N THR A 181 -25.29 -4.24 -11.06
CA THR A 181 -26.16 -3.12 -11.32
C THR A 181 -25.55 -2.14 -12.34
N LEU A 182 -24.26 -1.80 -12.20
CA LEU A 182 -23.57 -0.92 -13.15
C LEU A 182 -23.42 -1.55 -14.54
N GLU A 183 -23.28 -2.89 -14.63
CA GLU A 183 -23.30 -3.61 -15.90
C GLU A 183 -24.68 -3.54 -16.56
N ALA A 184 -25.77 -3.78 -15.79
CA ALA A 184 -27.15 -3.66 -16.29
C ALA A 184 -27.51 -2.24 -16.74
N GLU A 185 -26.96 -1.20 -16.08
CA GLU A 185 -27.09 0.21 -16.44
C GLU A 185 -26.20 0.62 -17.65
N GLY A 186 -25.36 -0.29 -18.17
CA GLY A 186 -24.44 -0.02 -19.28
C GLY A 186 -23.35 0.97 -18.94
N ILE A 187 -23.01 1.13 -17.66
CA ILE A 187 -21.97 2.07 -17.16
C ILE A 187 -20.62 1.38 -17.05
N LEU A 188 -20.62 0.08 -16.70
CA LEU A 188 -19.41 -0.69 -16.44
C LEU A 188 -19.45 -1.99 -17.22
N LYS A 189 -18.29 -2.48 -17.63
CA LYS A 189 -18.07 -3.83 -18.14
C LYS A 189 -17.06 -4.55 -17.28
N LYS A 190 -17.43 -5.71 -16.77
CA LYS A 190 -16.56 -6.60 -15.99
C LYS A 190 -15.87 -7.58 -16.91
N SER A 191 -14.58 -7.83 -16.65
CA SER A 191 -13.82 -8.96 -17.19
C SER A 191 -13.10 -9.70 -16.06
N PRO A 192 -12.52 -10.89 -16.30
CA PRO A 192 -11.77 -11.62 -15.26
C PRO A 192 -10.60 -10.83 -14.68
N GLN A 193 -10.03 -9.90 -15.44
CA GLN A 193 -8.80 -9.18 -15.08
C GLN A 193 -8.96 -7.65 -14.99
N ALA A 194 -10.15 -7.11 -15.30
CA ALA A 194 -10.35 -5.67 -15.30
C ALA A 194 -11.82 -5.26 -15.12
N LEU A 195 -12.00 -4.04 -14.64
CA LEU A 195 -13.27 -3.31 -14.65
C LEU A 195 -13.12 -2.10 -15.59
N CYS A 196 -14.04 -1.95 -16.55
CA CYS A 196 -13.97 -0.90 -17.56
C CYS A 196 -15.22 0.00 -17.49
N LEU A 197 -15.05 1.30 -17.38
CA LEU A 197 -16.13 2.28 -17.53
C LEU A 197 -16.47 2.42 -19.02
N LEU A 198 -17.73 2.21 -19.39
CA LEU A 198 -18.19 2.33 -20.78
C LEU A 198 -18.44 3.79 -21.18
N LYS A 199 -18.70 4.68 -20.21
CA LYS A 199 -18.84 6.14 -20.40
C LYS A 199 -18.15 6.85 -19.22
N PRO A 200 -16.85 7.15 -19.32
CA PRO A 200 -16.20 7.93 -18.28
C PRO A 200 -16.84 9.32 -18.22
N LYS A 201 -17.51 9.65 -17.11
CA LYS A 201 -17.87 11.05 -16.85
C LYS A 201 -16.58 11.81 -16.56
N ALA A 202 -16.32 12.88 -17.31
CA ALA A 202 -15.25 13.81 -16.98
C ALA A 202 -15.45 14.30 -15.53
N ILE A 203 -14.40 14.21 -14.74
CA ILE A 203 -14.38 14.84 -13.41
C ILE A 203 -14.32 16.36 -13.67
N SER A 204 -15.39 17.06 -13.30
CA SER A 204 -15.44 18.53 -13.30
C SER A 204 -14.74 19.06 -12.08
#